data_6d38549a2c3ccd2df506bb93da10a894
#
_entry.id   6d38549a2c3ccd2df506bb93da10a894
#
_cell.length_a   1.000
_cell.length_b   1.000
_cell.length_c   1.000
_cell.angle_alpha   90.00
_cell.angle_beta   90.00
_cell.angle_gamma   90.00
#
_symmetry.space_group_name_H-M   'P 1'
#
loop_
_entity.id
_entity.type
_entity.pdbx_description
1 polymer ?
#
loop_
_entity_poly.entity_id
_entity_poly.type
_entity_poly.pdbx_seq_one_letter_code
_entity_poly.pdbx_strand_id
1 'polypeptide(L)'
;FGIPVFVVQTEEEQVDPKFYDAIYHIQDLNGYDIKLYSRQIETAAKLYEEKMLPPFFKMLSEYVEMGNIAFDCPGHQGGQYYRKHPAGRFLYDFYGENIFRSDICNADVKLGDLLIHEGAACDAQKYAAQVFNADKTYFVLNGTSSSNKVALNAVLAPGDLVLFDRNNHKSNHHGALIQAGATPIYLETARNPFGFIGGIDSHCFEEDYLKSLIKEVAPEKLNQKRPFRLAVIQLGTYDGTIYNARQVVDKIGHLCDYILFDSAWVGYEQFIPMMKDCSPLLLELNENDPGILVTQSVHKQQAGFSQTSQIHKKDKHIKGQDRYVNHKRFNNAFMLHASTSPFYPLFAALDVNAKIQGSEAGRRLWHECVKVGIEARKLVLNHCELIRPFIPTTIKGKKWQDYDTEEIATNLEFFKFHPTDTWHKF
;
A
#
# COMPACT_ATOMS: atom_id res chain seq x y z
N PHE A 1 18.15 -0.26 -12.67
CA PHE A 1 18.23 0.74 -11.59
C PHE A 1 18.71 2.11 -12.07
N GLY A 2 19.21 2.24 -13.33
CA GLY A 2 19.69 3.52 -13.89
C GLY A 2 20.94 4.07 -13.20
N ILE A 3 21.75 3.21 -12.58
CA ILE A 3 23.02 3.57 -11.94
C ILE A 3 23.96 4.09 -13.03
N PRO A 4 24.63 5.26 -12.83
CA PRO A 4 25.62 5.75 -13.78
C PRO A 4 26.78 4.76 -13.90
N VAL A 5 27.10 4.36 -15.11
CA VAL A 5 28.21 3.45 -15.40
C VAL A 5 29.32 4.23 -16.09
N PHE A 6 30.51 4.18 -15.53
CA PHE A 6 31.72 4.79 -16.10
C PHE A 6 32.64 3.70 -16.60
N VAL A 7 33.05 3.81 -17.86
CA VAL A 7 33.96 2.85 -18.48
C VAL A 7 35.25 3.54 -18.87
N VAL A 8 36.34 3.04 -18.35
CA VAL A 8 37.70 3.47 -18.77
C VAL A 8 38.05 2.68 -20.03
N GLN A 9 38.18 3.36 -21.14
CA GLN A 9 38.64 2.75 -22.41
C GLN A 9 40.16 2.59 -22.41
N THR A 10 40.61 1.38 -22.74
CA THR A 10 41.99 1.11 -23.04
C THR A 10 42.18 0.99 -24.57
N GLU A 11 43.40 1.06 -25.06
CA GLU A 11 43.68 0.91 -26.51
C GLU A 11 43.25 -0.47 -27.06
N GLU A 12 43.11 -1.47 -26.18
CA GLU A 12 42.82 -2.86 -26.56
C GLU A 12 41.33 -3.24 -26.44
N GLU A 13 40.51 -2.51 -25.66
CA GLU A 13 39.10 -2.84 -25.43
C GLU A 13 38.18 -1.71 -25.87
N GLN A 14 37.37 -1.96 -26.87
CA GLN A 14 36.30 -1.03 -27.30
C GLN A 14 34.95 -1.46 -26.76
N VAL A 15 34.19 -0.48 -26.26
CA VAL A 15 32.80 -0.69 -25.85
C VAL A 15 31.91 -0.86 -27.09
N ASP A 16 30.99 -1.81 -27.05
CA ASP A 16 29.97 -1.97 -28.12
C ASP A 16 29.21 -0.65 -28.32
N PRO A 17 29.16 -0.11 -29.55
CA PRO A 17 28.48 1.18 -29.84
C PRO A 17 27.05 1.29 -29.34
N LYS A 18 26.33 0.19 -29.19
CA LYS A 18 24.93 0.20 -28.65
C LYS A 18 24.84 0.66 -27.21
N PHE A 19 25.94 0.68 -26.46
CA PHE A 19 25.96 1.15 -25.06
C PHE A 19 26.47 2.58 -24.91
N TYR A 20 26.92 3.26 -25.98
CA TYR A 20 27.54 4.58 -25.90
C TYR A 20 26.67 5.63 -25.23
N ASP A 21 25.36 5.64 -25.50
CA ASP A 21 24.43 6.58 -24.89
C ASP A 21 24.06 6.26 -23.45
N ALA A 22 24.41 5.03 -23.00
CA ALA A 22 24.03 4.52 -21.67
C ALA A 22 25.15 4.60 -20.61
N ILE A 23 26.36 4.99 -21.03
CA ILE A 23 27.56 4.99 -20.19
C ILE A 23 28.33 6.30 -20.32
N TYR A 24 29.16 6.60 -19.31
CA TYR A 24 30.13 7.68 -19.33
C TYR A 24 31.48 7.14 -19.76
N HIS A 25 32.10 7.77 -20.75
CA HIS A 25 33.40 7.37 -21.26
C HIS A 25 34.54 8.12 -20.55
N ILE A 26 35.52 7.38 -20.03
CA ILE A 26 36.76 7.90 -19.49
C ILE A 26 37.88 7.44 -20.45
N GLN A 27 38.49 8.37 -21.17
CA GLN A 27 39.49 8.03 -22.22
C GLN A 27 40.88 7.76 -21.66
N ASP A 28 41.26 8.42 -20.56
CA ASP A 28 42.60 8.23 -19.96
C ASP A 28 42.58 8.60 -18.47
N LEU A 29 43.26 7.82 -17.64
CA LEU A 29 43.45 8.12 -16.22
C LEU A 29 44.77 8.88 -15.95
N ASN A 30 45.46 9.33 -17.00
CA ASN A 30 46.71 10.08 -16.84
C ASN A 30 46.46 11.52 -16.38
N GLY A 31 47.09 11.88 -15.32
CA GLY A 31 47.19 13.10 -14.49
C GLY A 31 46.43 14.39 -14.80
N TYR A 32 46.19 14.73 -16.04
CA TYR A 32 45.59 16.02 -16.39
C TYR A 32 44.05 16.03 -16.32
N ASP A 33 43.39 14.93 -16.56
CA ASP A 33 41.94 14.85 -16.66
C ASP A 33 41.25 14.27 -15.39
N ILE A 34 42.01 13.83 -14.39
CA ILE A 34 41.48 13.24 -13.15
C ILE A 34 40.48 14.18 -12.47
N LYS A 35 40.77 15.49 -12.45
CA LYS A 35 39.85 16.46 -11.85
C LYS A 35 38.54 16.61 -12.63
N LEU A 36 38.60 16.51 -13.95
CA LEU A 36 37.43 16.57 -14.81
C LEU A 36 36.54 15.33 -14.59
N TYR A 37 37.14 14.14 -14.65
CA TYR A 37 36.43 12.88 -14.44
C TYR A 37 35.86 12.77 -13.01
N SER A 38 36.59 13.19 -11.98
CA SER A 38 36.09 13.24 -10.62
C SER A 38 34.82 14.11 -10.51
N ARG A 39 34.81 15.28 -11.16
CA ARG A 39 33.62 16.17 -11.20
C ARG A 39 32.46 15.53 -11.98
N GLN A 40 32.72 14.85 -13.08
CA GLN A 40 31.70 14.15 -13.84
C GLN A 40 31.07 13.01 -13.02
N ILE A 41 31.88 12.20 -12.33
CA ILE A 41 31.42 11.14 -11.44
C ILE A 41 30.59 11.72 -10.30
N GLU A 42 31.09 12.76 -9.63
CA GLU A 42 30.36 13.45 -8.55
C GLU A 42 29.03 14.01 -9.02
N THR A 43 29.00 14.64 -10.20
CA THR A 43 27.78 15.20 -10.78
C THR A 43 26.78 14.10 -11.12
N ALA A 44 27.23 13.01 -11.76
CA ALA A 44 26.37 11.89 -12.11
C ALA A 44 25.83 11.17 -10.87
N ALA A 45 26.66 11.00 -9.82
CA ALA A 45 26.23 10.44 -8.54
C ALA A 45 25.16 11.31 -7.88
N LYS A 46 25.35 12.62 -7.80
CA LYS A 46 24.36 13.56 -7.26
C LYS A 46 23.04 13.52 -8.02
N LEU A 47 23.08 13.54 -9.37
CA LEU A 47 21.88 13.44 -10.19
C LEU A 47 21.15 12.11 -9.99
N TYR A 48 21.90 11.02 -9.83
CA TYR A 48 21.33 9.72 -9.53
C TYR A 48 20.65 9.70 -8.15
N GLU A 49 21.32 10.20 -7.12
CA GLU A 49 20.76 10.31 -5.76
C GLU A 49 19.50 11.19 -5.76
N GLU A 50 19.54 12.36 -6.39
CA GLU A 50 18.37 13.23 -6.54
C GLU A 50 17.19 12.54 -7.22
N LYS A 51 17.47 11.71 -8.23
CA LYS A 51 16.46 10.92 -8.92
C LYS A 51 15.91 9.79 -8.05
N MET A 52 16.72 9.19 -7.16
CA MET A 52 16.34 8.05 -6.33
C MET A 52 15.67 8.45 -5.02
N LEU A 53 16.03 9.59 -4.44
CA LEU A 53 15.47 10.05 -3.17
C LEU A 53 14.02 10.58 -3.37
N PRO A 54 13.05 10.03 -2.63
CA PRO A 54 11.68 10.56 -2.65
C PRO A 54 11.58 11.85 -1.81
N PRO A 55 10.51 12.65 -1.98
CA PRO A 55 10.45 14.04 -1.48
C PRO A 55 10.70 14.22 0.02
N PHE A 56 10.03 13.42 0.86
CA PHE A 56 10.16 13.57 2.31
C PHE A 56 11.48 13.02 2.83
N PHE A 57 11.88 11.84 2.35
CA PHE A 57 13.14 11.23 2.80
C PHE A 57 14.36 12.07 2.38
N LYS A 58 14.31 12.69 1.20
CA LYS A 58 15.34 13.65 0.76
C LYS A 58 15.47 14.81 1.77
N MET A 59 14.37 15.49 2.07
CA MET A 59 14.35 16.60 3.01
C MET A 59 14.81 16.20 4.43
N LEU A 60 14.39 15.02 4.90
CA LEU A 60 14.77 14.49 6.19
C LEU A 60 16.27 14.20 6.27
N SER A 61 16.86 13.57 5.25
CA SER A 61 18.30 13.28 5.19
C SER A 61 19.13 14.55 5.15
N GLU A 62 18.75 15.52 4.30
CA GLU A 62 19.40 16.84 4.25
C GLU A 62 19.32 17.57 5.60
N TYR A 63 18.14 17.52 6.26
CA TYR A 63 17.97 18.12 7.60
C TYR A 63 18.90 17.50 8.65
N VAL A 64 19.02 16.17 8.63
CA VAL A 64 19.94 15.43 9.53
C VAL A 64 21.40 15.81 9.27
N GLU A 65 21.79 15.95 7.99
CA GLU A 65 23.16 16.33 7.60
C GLU A 65 23.54 17.76 8.02
N MET A 66 22.57 18.69 8.10
CA MET A 66 22.81 20.06 8.57
C MET A 66 23.34 20.14 10.01
N GLY A 67 23.18 19.07 10.80
CA GLY A 67 23.70 19.03 12.17
C GLY A 67 22.98 19.96 13.12
N ASN A 68 21.70 20.24 12.91
CA ASN A 68 20.91 21.12 13.78
C ASN A 68 20.89 20.61 15.22
N ILE A 69 20.96 21.52 16.18
CA ILE A 69 20.83 21.22 17.60
C ILE A 69 19.41 21.55 18.03
N ALA A 70 18.68 20.52 18.45
CA ALA A 70 17.29 20.65 18.91
C ALA A 70 17.27 21.10 20.39
N PHE A 71 16.38 22.06 20.70
CA PHE A 71 16.04 22.48 22.06
C PHE A 71 14.61 22.16 22.43
N ASP A 72 13.99 21.23 21.69
CA ASP A 72 12.62 20.78 21.81
C ASP A 72 12.56 19.24 22.03
N CYS A 73 11.40 18.62 21.79
CA CYS A 73 11.26 17.15 21.79
C CYS A 73 11.80 16.52 20.47
N PRO A 74 12.15 15.23 20.45
CA PRO A 74 12.13 14.27 21.58
C PRO A 74 13.28 14.48 22.58
N GLY A 75 13.02 14.10 23.84
CA GLY A 75 13.96 14.32 24.96
C GLY A 75 15.30 13.59 24.86
N HIS A 76 15.47 12.65 23.93
CA HIS A 76 16.77 12.01 23.68
C HIS A 76 17.76 12.92 22.90
N GLN A 77 17.29 14.05 22.35
CA GLN A 77 18.13 15.08 21.71
C GLN A 77 19.07 14.49 20.65
N GLY A 78 18.50 13.88 19.59
CA GLY A 78 19.29 13.20 18.55
C GLY A 78 20.14 12.04 19.08
N GLY A 79 19.70 11.40 20.17
CA GLY A 79 20.40 10.29 20.81
C GLY A 79 21.46 10.70 21.85
N GLN A 80 21.71 12.00 22.05
CA GLN A 80 22.72 12.49 23.00
C GLN A 80 22.48 11.99 24.42
N TYR A 81 21.23 11.94 24.87
CA TYR A 81 20.87 11.45 26.19
C TYR A 81 21.22 9.97 26.38
N TYR A 82 20.95 9.13 25.40
CA TYR A 82 21.29 7.71 25.46
C TYR A 82 22.77 7.45 25.60
N ARG A 83 23.63 8.26 24.98
CA ARG A 83 25.10 8.12 25.03
C ARG A 83 25.70 8.38 26.41
N LYS A 84 24.93 9.00 27.32
CA LYS A 84 25.41 9.36 28.69
C LYS A 84 25.26 8.21 29.70
N HIS A 85 24.58 7.12 29.34
CA HIS A 85 24.38 5.97 30.24
C HIS A 85 24.72 4.67 29.53
N PRO A 86 25.40 3.68 30.17
CA PRO A 86 25.78 2.42 29.50
C PRO A 86 24.65 1.70 28.79
N ALA A 87 23.46 1.54 29.43
CA ALA A 87 22.32 0.91 28.80
C ALA A 87 21.85 1.67 27.56
N GLY A 88 21.82 3.00 27.59
CA GLY A 88 21.48 3.84 26.45
C GLY A 88 22.52 3.75 25.34
N ARG A 89 23.80 3.62 25.71
CA ARG A 89 24.89 3.47 24.74
C ARG A 89 24.73 2.20 23.90
N PHE A 90 24.38 1.06 24.51
CA PHE A 90 24.09 -0.16 23.78
C PHE A 90 22.94 0.01 22.78
N LEU A 91 21.86 0.69 23.17
CA LEU A 91 20.74 0.99 22.27
C LEU A 91 21.16 1.88 21.09
N TYR A 92 21.93 2.92 21.38
CA TYR A 92 22.44 3.87 20.38
C TYR A 92 23.36 3.18 19.37
N ASP A 93 24.32 2.38 19.85
CA ASP A 93 25.27 1.67 19.00
C ASP A 93 24.59 0.58 18.15
N PHE A 94 23.52 -0.06 18.68
CA PHE A 94 22.73 -1.05 17.94
C PHE A 94 21.93 -0.45 16.77
N TYR A 95 21.25 0.68 16.99
CA TYR A 95 20.42 1.30 15.95
C TYR A 95 21.18 2.26 15.04
N GLY A 96 22.30 2.77 15.48
CA GLY A 96 23.07 3.80 14.79
C GLY A 96 22.51 5.21 14.96
N GLU A 97 23.32 6.19 14.65
CA GLU A 97 23.05 7.62 14.92
C GLU A 97 21.81 8.15 14.18
N ASN A 98 21.64 7.78 12.90
CA ASN A 98 20.67 8.42 12.03
C ASN A 98 19.22 8.20 12.45
N ILE A 99 18.90 7.07 13.09
CA ILE A 99 17.53 6.85 13.57
C ILE A 99 17.14 7.84 14.65
N PHE A 100 18.08 8.18 15.55
CA PHE A 100 17.86 9.16 16.62
C PHE A 100 17.86 10.60 16.10
N ARG A 101 18.72 10.90 15.11
CA ARG A 101 18.81 12.24 14.52
C ARG A 101 17.63 12.54 13.59
N SER A 102 16.98 11.52 13.06
CA SER A 102 15.79 11.65 12.22
C SER A 102 14.48 11.60 13.02
N ASP A 103 14.52 11.32 14.32
CA ASP A 103 13.37 11.43 15.21
C ASP A 103 13.31 12.85 15.78
N ILE A 104 12.51 13.68 15.13
CA ILE A 104 12.45 15.13 15.34
C ILE A 104 11.03 15.60 15.64
N CYS A 105 10.92 16.83 16.14
CA CYS A 105 9.65 17.46 16.47
C CYS A 105 8.83 17.80 15.21
N ASN A 106 7.53 17.52 15.23
CA ASN A 106 6.61 17.89 14.16
C ASN A 106 6.45 19.41 13.96
N ALA A 107 6.95 20.21 14.87
CA ALA A 107 6.89 21.69 14.79
C ALA A 107 8.03 22.31 13.97
N ASP A 108 8.95 21.52 13.40
CA ASP A 108 10.02 22.07 12.57
C ASP A 108 9.48 22.56 11.22
N VAL A 109 9.58 23.86 11.01
CA VAL A 109 9.03 24.55 9.84
C VAL A 109 9.66 24.16 8.51
N LYS A 110 10.88 23.59 8.51
CA LYS A 110 11.56 23.18 7.27
C LYS A 110 10.96 21.92 6.67
N LEU A 111 10.44 21.03 7.52
CA LEU A 111 9.88 19.73 7.07
C LEU A 111 8.37 19.79 6.83
N GLY A 112 7.72 20.88 7.27
CA GLY A 112 6.27 21.03 7.23
C GLY A 112 5.57 20.23 8.32
N ASP A 113 4.25 20.37 8.42
CA ASP A 113 3.45 19.71 9.44
C ASP A 113 2.80 18.44 8.86
N LEU A 114 3.13 17.27 9.46
CA LEU A 114 2.57 15.98 9.05
C LEU A 114 1.07 15.86 9.31
N LEU A 115 0.54 16.55 10.33
CA LEU A 115 -0.88 16.45 10.74
C LEU A 115 -1.82 17.21 9.81
N ILE A 116 -1.35 18.32 9.26
CA ILE A 116 -2.11 19.12 8.28
C ILE A 116 -1.63 18.91 6.84
N HIS A 117 -0.69 17.99 6.66
CA HIS A 117 -0.18 17.58 5.35
C HIS A 117 0.46 18.72 4.56
N GLU A 118 1.41 19.43 5.15
CA GLU A 118 2.17 20.53 4.53
C GLU A 118 3.62 20.14 4.20
N GLY A 119 4.27 20.97 3.39
CA GLY A 119 5.68 20.83 3.03
C GLY A 119 6.02 19.50 2.37
N ALA A 120 7.18 18.95 2.68
CA ALA A 120 7.68 17.68 2.14
C ALA A 120 6.72 16.50 2.39
N ALA A 121 6.00 16.52 3.52
CA ALA A 121 4.98 15.52 3.83
C ALA A 121 3.81 15.55 2.83
N CYS A 122 3.38 16.73 2.42
CA CYS A 122 2.37 16.88 1.37
C CYS A 122 2.86 16.32 0.03
N ASP A 123 4.10 16.62 -0.33
CA ASP A 123 4.66 16.21 -1.62
C ASP A 123 4.89 14.70 -1.68
N ALA A 124 5.32 14.07 -0.58
CA ALA A 124 5.41 12.63 -0.45
C ALA A 124 4.04 11.94 -0.64
N GLN A 125 2.99 12.45 0.00
CA GLN A 125 1.64 11.91 -0.12
C GLN A 125 1.02 12.14 -1.50
N LYS A 126 1.31 13.25 -2.16
CA LYS A 126 0.95 13.50 -3.57
C LYS A 126 1.66 12.52 -4.50
N TYR A 127 2.97 12.32 -4.30
CA TYR A 127 3.74 11.35 -5.06
C TYR A 127 3.19 9.93 -4.88
N ALA A 128 2.94 9.51 -3.64
CA ALA A 128 2.30 8.22 -3.37
C ALA A 128 0.91 8.10 -4.04
N ALA A 129 0.10 9.17 -4.01
CA ALA A 129 -1.21 9.16 -4.69
C ALA A 129 -1.07 8.93 -6.20
N GLN A 130 -0.07 9.54 -6.85
CA GLN A 130 0.21 9.31 -8.27
C GLN A 130 0.64 7.86 -8.53
N VAL A 131 1.57 7.33 -7.74
CA VAL A 131 2.08 5.96 -7.88
C VAL A 131 0.96 4.92 -7.70
N PHE A 132 0.09 5.13 -6.72
CA PHE A 132 -1.01 4.23 -6.41
C PHE A 132 -2.31 4.53 -7.16
N ASN A 133 -2.30 5.46 -8.12
CA ASN A 133 -3.47 5.84 -8.92
C ASN A 133 -4.68 6.29 -8.06
N ALA A 134 -4.42 6.98 -6.97
CA ALA A 134 -5.40 7.55 -6.06
C ALA A 134 -5.56 9.06 -6.28
N ASP A 135 -6.71 9.63 -5.91
CA ASP A 135 -6.91 11.07 -5.91
C ASP A 135 -6.20 11.75 -4.73
N LYS A 136 -6.09 11.03 -3.62
CA LYS A 136 -5.37 11.46 -2.42
C LYS A 136 -4.88 10.27 -1.60
N THR A 137 -3.69 10.42 -1.01
CA THR A 137 -3.11 9.45 -0.07
C THR A 137 -2.83 10.12 1.26
N TYR A 138 -3.07 9.40 2.36
CA TYR A 138 -2.72 9.77 3.73
C TYR A 138 -1.77 8.73 4.30
N PHE A 139 -0.62 9.14 4.78
CA PHE A 139 0.29 8.26 5.51
C PHE A 139 -0.13 8.17 6.97
N VAL A 140 -0.22 6.95 7.49
CA VAL A 140 -0.69 6.65 8.85
C VAL A 140 0.36 5.81 9.56
N LEU A 141 0.82 6.28 10.72
CA LEU A 141 1.95 5.67 11.44
C LEU A 141 1.53 4.73 12.59
N ASN A 142 0.23 4.44 12.71
CA ASN A 142 -0.33 3.57 13.75
C ASN A 142 -1.00 2.32 13.17
N GLY A 143 -0.53 1.85 12.02
CA GLY A 143 -1.01 0.65 11.33
C GLY A 143 -2.40 0.81 10.71
N THR A 144 -2.80 -0.18 9.91
CA THR A 144 -4.13 -0.19 9.27
C THR A 144 -5.27 -0.22 10.28
N SER A 145 -5.02 -0.65 11.53
CA SER A 145 -6.02 -0.51 12.59
C SER A 145 -6.45 0.95 12.80
N SER A 146 -5.54 1.91 12.69
CA SER A 146 -5.87 3.35 12.73
C SER A 146 -6.38 3.83 11.39
N SER A 147 -5.82 3.40 10.27
CA SER A 147 -6.29 3.75 8.93
C SER A 147 -7.77 3.39 8.73
N ASN A 148 -8.17 2.21 9.15
CA ASN A 148 -9.57 1.79 9.10
C ASN A 148 -10.48 2.70 9.92
N LYS A 149 -10.10 3.01 11.18
CA LYS A 149 -10.87 3.90 12.03
C LYS A 149 -11.00 5.32 11.44
N VAL A 150 -9.92 5.86 10.87
CA VAL A 150 -9.94 7.14 10.16
C VAL A 150 -10.94 7.12 9.02
N ALA A 151 -10.85 6.11 8.14
CA ALA A 151 -11.74 5.98 6.99
C ALA A 151 -13.22 5.87 7.41
N LEU A 152 -13.49 5.03 8.41
CA LEU A 152 -14.84 4.81 8.92
C LEU A 152 -15.43 6.05 9.59
N ASN A 153 -14.65 6.72 10.44
CA ASN A 153 -15.12 7.94 11.13
C ASN A 153 -15.23 9.15 10.17
N ALA A 154 -14.50 9.14 9.06
CA ALA A 154 -14.67 10.16 8.03
C ALA A 154 -15.98 10.00 7.24
N VAL A 155 -16.45 8.77 7.05
CA VAL A 155 -17.60 8.47 6.18
C VAL A 155 -18.90 8.31 6.98
N LEU A 156 -18.87 7.55 8.06
CA LEU A 156 -20.05 7.12 8.81
C LEU A 156 -20.50 8.14 9.87
N ALA A 157 -21.78 8.06 10.18
CA ALA A 157 -22.44 8.78 11.28
C ALA A 157 -23.49 7.85 11.95
N PRO A 158 -23.97 8.19 13.15
CA PRO A 158 -25.04 7.42 13.81
C PRO A 158 -26.27 7.27 12.91
N GLY A 159 -26.77 6.03 12.82
CA GLY A 159 -27.91 5.69 11.98
C GLY A 159 -27.58 5.34 10.53
N ASP A 160 -26.32 5.45 10.08
CA ASP A 160 -25.93 4.95 8.77
C ASP A 160 -25.93 3.42 8.74
N LEU A 161 -26.29 2.83 7.59
CA LEU A 161 -26.07 1.40 7.34
C LEU A 161 -24.66 1.16 6.81
N VAL A 162 -24.01 0.14 7.34
CA VAL A 162 -22.73 -0.35 6.85
C VAL A 162 -22.83 -1.83 6.47
N LEU A 163 -22.42 -2.16 5.25
CA LEU A 163 -22.37 -3.52 4.75
C LEU A 163 -20.98 -4.10 5.04
N PHE A 164 -20.93 -5.21 5.76
CA PHE A 164 -19.69 -5.84 6.18
C PHE A 164 -19.47 -7.21 5.53
N ASP A 165 -18.31 -7.42 4.95
CA ASP A 165 -17.70 -8.74 4.83
C ASP A 165 -17.49 -9.34 6.23
N ARG A 166 -17.98 -10.57 6.45
CA ARG A 166 -17.90 -11.25 7.75
C ARG A 166 -16.44 -11.47 8.24
N ASN A 167 -15.46 -11.49 7.34
CA ASN A 167 -14.05 -11.67 7.66
C ASN A 167 -13.31 -10.36 8.05
N ASN A 168 -14.01 -9.28 8.25
CA ASN A 168 -13.39 -7.99 8.55
C ASN A 168 -12.57 -7.99 9.85
N HIS A 169 -11.50 -7.20 9.83
CA HIS A 169 -10.67 -6.96 11.00
C HIS A 169 -11.44 -6.18 12.09
N LYS A 170 -11.13 -6.48 13.37
CA LYS A 170 -11.76 -5.83 14.54
C LYS A 170 -11.79 -4.29 14.49
N SER A 171 -10.76 -3.65 13.88
CA SER A 171 -10.72 -2.19 13.78
C SER A 171 -11.86 -1.61 12.94
N ASN A 172 -12.34 -2.35 11.95
CA ASN A 172 -13.49 -1.96 11.13
C ASN A 172 -14.78 -1.96 11.99
N HIS A 173 -14.99 -3.00 12.80
CA HIS A 173 -16.13 -3.05 13.72
C HIS A 173 -16.03 -1.95 14.79
N HIS A 174 -14.86 -1.74 15.39
CA HIS A 174 -14.69 -0.68 16.39
C HIS A 174 -14.93 0.71 15.80
N GLY A 175 -14.40 0.97 14.60
CA GLY A 175 -14.55 2.27 13.94
C GLY A 175 -16.01 2.54 13.51
N ALA A 176 -16.66 1.55 12.90
CA ALA A 176 -18.02 1.72 12.38
C ALA A 176 -19.10 1.65 13.45
N LEU A 177 -19.06 0.63 14.33
CA LEU A 177 -20.16 0.34 15.23
C LEU A 177 -20.02 1.09 16.55
N ILE A 178 -18.81 1.06 17.16
CA ILE A 178 -18.60 1.66 18.48
C ILE A 178 -18.37 3.16 18.37
N GLN A 179 -17.50 3.61 17.45
CA GLN A 179 -17.13 5.01 17.35
C GLN A 179 -18.11 5.83 16.50
N ALA A 180 -18.55 5.31 15.35
CA ALA A 180 -19.45 6.03 14.46
C ALA A 180 -20.94 5.75 14.72
N GLY A 181 -21.29 4.69 15.46
CA GLY A 181 -22.68 4.36 15.77
C GLY A 181 -23.50 3.86 14.57
N ALA A 182 -22.86 3.28 13.58
CA ALA A 182 -23.52 2.73 12.40
C ALA A 182 -24.16 1.36 12.68
N THR A 183 -25.15 0.99 11.89
CA THR A 183 -25.86 -0.28 11.98
C THR A 183 -25.31 -1.25 10.93
N PRO A 184 -24.85 -2.46 11.31
CA PRO A 184 -24.23 -3.41 10.38
C PRO A 184 -25.25 -4.32 9.71
N ILE A 185 -24.95 -4.67 8.44
CA ILE A 185 -25.49 -5.84 7.73
C ILE A 185 -24.28 -6.66 7.27
N TYR A 186 -24.32 -7.98 7.46
CA TYR A 186 -23.18 -8.85 7.20
C TYR A 186 -23.38 -9.69 5.94
N LEU A 187 -22.34 -9.79 5.12
CA LEU A 187 -22.22 -10.73 4.02
C LEU A 187 -21.53 -11.99 4.54
N GLU A 188 -22.19 -13.13 4.40
CA GLU A 188 -21.65 -14.41 4.84
C GLU A 188 -20.52 -14.89 3.92
N THR A 189 -19.55 -15.56 4.49
CA THR A 189 -18.35 -16.05 3.81
C THR A 189 -18.20 -17.55 4.00
N ALA A 190 -17.79 -18.23 2.94
CA ALA A 190 -17.51 -19.66 2.95
C ALA A 190 -16.24 -19.96 3.78
N ARG A 191 -16.22 -21.15 4.40
CA ARG A 191 -15.02 -21.77 4.98
C ARG A 191 -14.97 -23.23 4.57
N ASN A 192 -13.78 -23.70 4.25
CA ASN A 192 -13.61 -25.13 3.99
C ASN A 192 -13.44 -25.93 5.30
N PRO A 193 -13.49 -27.28 5.24
CA PRO A 193 -13.31 -28.13 6.45
C PRO A 193 -11.96 -27.94 7.16
N PHE A 194 -10.96 -27.40 6.48
CA PHE A 194 -9.63 -27.10 7.06
C PHE A 194 -9.55 -25.71 7.70
N GLY A 195 -10.63 -24.92 7.67
CA GLY A 195 -10.68 -23.58 8.26
C GLY A 195 -10.18 -22.46 7.35
N PHE A 196 -9.75 -22.74 6.11
CA PHE A 196 -9.40 -21.70 5.17
C PHE A 196 -10.59 -20.81 4.85
N ILE A 197 -10.33 -19.51 4.76
CA ILE A 197 -11.33 -18.50 4.45
C ILE A 197 -11.61 -18.54 2.94
N GLY A 198 -12.87 -18.74 2.57
CA GLY A 198 -13.37 -18.54 1.21
C GLY A 198 -13.82 -17.10 1.00
N GLY A 199 -14.36 -16.85 -0.18
CA GLY A 199 -14.98 -15.57 -0.49
C GLY A 199 -16.40 -15.45 0.08
N ILE A 200 -16.99 -14.27 -0.10
CA ILE A 200 -18.40 -14.01 0.16
C ILE A 200 -19.23 -14.90 -0.78
N ASP A 201 -20.23 -15.57 -0.23
CA ASP A 201 -21.14 -16.39 -1.01
C ASP A 201 -21.88 -15.55 -2.06
N SER A 202 -21.94 -16.04 -3.30
CA SER A 202 -22.43 -15.25 -4.45
C SER A 202 -23.85 -14.71 -4.27
N HIS A 203 -24.74 -15.47 -3.61
CA HIS A 203 -26.11 -15.04 -3.32
C HIS A 203 -26.18 -13.81 -2.41
N CYS A 204 -25.16 -13.60 -1.54
CA CYS A 204 -25.10 -12.43 -0.66
C CYS A 204 -24.94 -11.10 -1.42
N PHE A 205 -24.53 -11.15 -2.70
CA PHE A 205 -24.45 -9.97 -3.57
C PHE A 205 -25.75 -9.69 -4.34
N GLU A 206 -26.76 -10.57 -4.24
CA GLU A 206 -28.03 -10.37 -4.92
C GLU A 206 -28.84 -9.24 -4.24
N GLU A 207 -29.34 -8.33 -5.07
CA GLU A 207 -30.04 -7.13 -4.58
C GLU A 207 -31.27 -7.48 -3.74
N ASP A 208 -32.03 -8.53 -4.15
CA ASP A 208 -33.21 -8.97 -3.40
C ASP A 208 -32.85 -9.54 -2.02
N TYR A 209 -31.73 -10.27 -1.94
CA TYR A 209 -31.22 -10.75 -0.66
C TYR A 209 -30.84 -9.57 0.24
N LEU A 210 -30.06 -8.60 -0.28
CA LEU A 210 -29.68 -7.40 0.48
C LEU A 210 -30.89 -6.58 0.92
N LYS A 211 -31.91 -6.41 0.07
CA LYS A 211 -33.17 -5.74 0.40
C LYS A 211 -33.92 -6.47 1.52
N SER A 212 -33.89 -7.81 1.53
CA SER A 212 -34.53 -8.58 2.62
C SER A 212 -33.89 -8.29 3.97
N LEU A 213 -32.54 -8.19 4.02
CA LEU A 213 -31.78 -7.84 5.23
C LEU A 213 -32.00 -6.39 5.65
N ILE A 214 -32.08 -5.45 4.69
CA ILE A 214 -32.39 -4.04 4.99
C ILE A 214 -33.82 -3.93 5.57
N LYS A 215 -34.79 -4.66 5.04
CA LYS A 215 -36.16 -4.67 5.55
C LYS A 215 -36.23 -5.14 6.99
N GLU A 216 -35.39 -6.08 7.38
CA GLU A 216 -35.31 -6.60 8.75
C GLU A 216 -34.63 -5.59 9.71
N VAL A 217 -33.53 -4.99 9.29
CA VAL A 217 -32.64 -4.20 10.17
C VAL A 217 -32.98 -2.71 10.17
N ALA A 218 -33.35 -2.14 9.02
CA ALA A 218 -33.62 -0.70 8.84
C ALA A 218 -34.66 -0.48 7.72
N PRO A 219 -35.94 -0.86 7.96
CA PRO A 219 -37.00 -0.81 6.94
C PRO A 219 -37.22 0.58 6.34
N GLU A 220 -36.93 1.65 7.07
CA GLU A 220 -37.01 3.04 6.61
C GLU A 220 -36.02 3.37 5.48
N LYS A 221 -34.96 2.57 5.31
CA LYS A 221 -33.96 2.73 4.26
C LYS A 221 -34.19 1.87 3.01
N LEU A 222 -35.19 0.99 3.04
CA LEU A 222 -35.43 0.02 1.99
C LEU A 222 -35.60 0.64 0.58
N ASN A 223 -36.25 1.82 0.53
CA ASN A 223 -36.54 2.50 -0.73
C ASN A 223 -35.49 3.57 -1.10
N GLN A 224 -34.38 3.67 -0.36
CA GLN A 224 -33.30 4.59 -0.70
C GLN A 224 -32.52 4.04 -1.91
N LYS A 225 -32.14 4.91 -2.83
CA LYS A 225 -31.32 4.53 -3.99
C LYS A 225 -29.98 3.88 -3.57
N ARG A 226 -29.40 4.39 -2.46
CA ARG A 226 -28.15 3.91 -1.87
C ARG A 226 -28.34 3.75 -0.38
N PRO A 227 -28.88 2.60 0.06
CA PRO A 227 -29.18 2.38 1.47
C PRO A 227 -27.91 2.29 2.34
N PHE A 228 -26.79 1.82 1.75
CA PHE A 228 -25.53 1.69 2.48
C PHE A 228 -24.68 2.96 2.32
N ARG A 229 -24.37 3.61 3.43
CA ARG A 229 -23.39 4.69 3.45
C ARG A 229 -22.00 4.18 3.09
N LEU A 230 -21.66 2.97 3.54
CA LEU A 230 -20.37 2.34 3.32
C LEU A 230 -20.52 0.82 3.23
N ALA A 231 -19.83 0.20 2.29
CA ALA A 231 -19.50 -1.23 2.35
C ALA A 231 -18.02 -1.39 2.75
N VAL A 232 -17.71 -2.39 3.58
CA VAL A 232 -16.33 -2.71 3.99
C VAL A 232 -16.02 -4.14 3.57
N ILE A 233 -15.12 -4.28 2.61
CA ILE A 233 -14.72 -5.55 2.00
C ILE A 233 -13.25 -5.82 2.33
N GLN A 234 -12.97 -6.98 2.89
CA GLN A 234 -11.59 -7.46 3.08
C GLN A 234 -11.02 -7.87 1.72
N LEU A 235 -10.28 -6.98 1.04
CA LEU A 235 -9.80 -7.25 -0.32
C LEU A 235 -8.91 -8.49 -0.39
N GLY A 236 -8.04 -8.67 0.58
CA GLY A 236 -7.18 -9.84 0.67
C GLY A 236 -7.08 -10.37 2.11
N THR A 237 -7.27 -11.68 2.28
CA THR A 237 -7.12 -12.33 3.58
C THR A 237 -5.67 -12.76 3.83
N TYR A 238 -5.31 -13.01 5.09
CA TYR A 238 -3.96 -13.47 5.46
C TYR A 238 -3.61 -14.86 4.89
N ASP A 239 -4.61 -15.64 4.51
CA ASP A 239 -4.43 -16.98 3.93
C ASP A 239 -4.56 -17.00 2.38
N GLY A 240 -4.53 -15.83 1.74
CA GLY A 240 -4.37 -15.65 0.30
C GLY A 240 -5.66 -15.58 -0.52
N THR A 241 -6.85 -15.44 0.10
CA THR A 241 -8.06 -15.11 -0.67
C THR A 241 -7.99 -13.64 -1.09
N ILE A 242 -8.12 -13.37 -2.39
CA ILE A 242 -8.16 -12.01 -2.94
C ILE A 242 -9.38 -11.85 -3.85
N TYR A 243 -10.13 -10.75 -3.68
CA TYR A 243 -11.32 -10.46 -4.46
C TYR A 243 -10.99 -9.78 -5.80
N ASN A 244 -11.84 -10.01 -6.80
CA ASN A 244 -11.91 -9.17 -7.99
C ASN A 244 -12.69 -7.90 -7.64
N ALA A 245 -11.99 -6.78 -7.48
CA ALA A 245 -12.57 -5.50 -7.05
C ALA A 245 -13.60 -4.98 -8.07
N ARG A 246 -13.37 -5.18 -9.38
CA ARG A 246 -14.31 -4.77 -10.41
C ARG A 246 -15.65 -5.48 -10.23
N GLN A 247 -15.63 -6.80 -10.05
CA GLN A 247 -16.85 -7.57 -9.85
C GLN A 247 -17.60 -7.20 -8.57
N VAL A 248 -16.89 -6.89 -7.50
CA VAL A 248 -17.51 -6.40 -6.25
C VAL A 248 -18.23 -5.08 -6.49
N VAL A 249 -17.57 -4.11 -7.15
CA VAL A 249 -18.18 -2.81 -7.46
C VAL A 249 -19.40 -2.98 -8.40
N ASP A 250 -19.33 -3.85 -9.40
CA ASP A 250 -20.44 -4.11 -10.32
C ASP A 250 -21.67 -4.69 -9.60
N LYS A 251 -21.44 -5.52 -8.56
CA LYS A 251 -22.53 -6.19 -7.82
C LYS A 251 -23.21 -5.29 -6.79
N ILE A 252 -22.45 -4.53 -6.01
CA ILE A 252 -22.98 -3.76 -4.87
C ILE A 252 -22.73 -2.25 -4.95
N GLY A 253 -21.93 -1.77 -5.88
CA GLY A 253 -21.53 -0.37 -5.92
C GLY A 253 -22.70 0.61 -6.08
N HIS A 254 -23.76 0.20 -6.81
CA HIS A 254 -24.97 1.02 -7.00
C HIS A 254 -25.81 1.16 -5.75
N LEU A 255 -25.62 0.31 -4.73
CA LEU A 255 -26.28 0.36 -3.43
C LEU A 255 -25.48 1.11 -2.37
N CYS A 256 -24.25 1.51 -2.64
CA CYS A 256 -23.31 2.10 -1.69
C CYS A 256 -22.90 3.51 -2.08
N ASP A 257 -22.76 4.41 -1.09
CA ASP A 257 -22.13 5.71 -1.32
C ASP A 257 -20.61 5.57 -1.45
N TYR A 258 -20.02 4.72 -0.61
CA TYR A 258 -18.59 4.37 -0.62
C TYR A 258 -18.38 2.87 -0.46
N ILE A 259 -17.23 2.39 -0.97
CA ILE A 259 -16.69 1.07 -0.62
C ILE A 259 -15.27 1.26 -0.06
N LEU A 260 -15.03 0.74 1.13
CA LEU A 260 -13.71 0.59 1.73
C LEU A 260 -13.20 -0.82 1.46
N PHE A 261 -12.11 -0.92 0.72
CA PHE A 261 -11.35 -2.14 0.57
C PHE A 261 -10.24 -2.19 1.62
N ASP A 262 -10.37 -3.07 2.61
CA ASP A 262 -9.30 -3.35 3.56
C ASP A 262 -8.26 -4.23 2.87
N SER A 263 -7.18 -3.61 2.43
CA SER A 263 -6.07 -4.22 1.69
C SER A 263 -4.85 -4.45 2.60
N ALA A 264 -5.09 -4.69 3.90
CA ALA A 264 -4.00 -4.81 4.87
C ALA A 264 -3.02 -5.97 4.58
N TRP A 265 -3.45 -7.02 3.88
CA TRP A 265 -2.63 -8.17 3.50
C TRP A 265 -2.21 -8.19 2.03
N VAL A 266 -2.63 -7.21 1.27
CA VAL A 266 -2.29 -6.99 -0.14
C VAL A 266 -1.81 -5.55 -0.34
N GLY A 267 -2.06 -4.92 -1.47
CA GLY A 267 -1.57 -3.56 -1.76
C GLY A 267 -0.49 -3.57 -2.85
N TYR A 268 -0.13 -4.74 -3.30
CA TYR A 268 0.79 -4.99 -4.40
C TYR A 268 0.06 -5.36 -5.71
N GLU A 269 -1.22 -5.65 -5.64
CA GLU A 269 -2.03 -6.19 -6.75
C GLU A 269 -1.97 -5.31 -8.01
N GLN A 270 -1.92 -3.99 -7.86
CA GLN A 270 -1.83 -3.09 -9.01
C GLN A 270 -0.47 -3.11 -9.74
N PHE A 271 0.58 -3.65 -9.09
CA PHE A 271 1.92 -3.76 -9.66
C PHE A 271 2.19 -5.12 -10.30
N ILE A 272 1.23 -6.05 -10.22
CA ILE A 272 1.25 -7.39 -10.81
C ILE A 272 0.21 -7.42 -11.93
N PRO A 273 0.61 -7.45 -13.24
CA PRO A 273 -0.32 -7.28 -14.35
C PRO A 273 -1.52 -8.23 -14.36
N MET A 274 -1.32 -9.50 -13.98
CA MET A 274 -2.43 -10.48 -13.94
C MET A 274 -3.49 -10.16 -12.87
N MET A 275 -3.17 -9.33 -11.87
CA MET A 275 -4.06 -8.97 -10.76
C MET A 275 -4.75 -7.61 -10.95
N LYS A 276 -4.65 -7.01 -12.14
CA LYS A 276 -5.17 -5.65 -12.42
C LYS A 276 -6.64 -5.47 -11.97
N ASP A 277 -7.51 -6.47 -12.20
CA ASP A 277 -8.93 -6.39 -11.84
C ASP A 277 -9.18 -6.62 -10.33
N CYS A 278 -8.17 -7.08 -9.60
CA CYS A 278 -8.20 -7.14 -8.14
C CYS A 278 -7.91 -5.78 -7.49
N SER A 279 -7.30 -4.83 -8.22
CA SER A 279 -6.96 -3.53 -7.64
C SER A 279 -8.14 -2.54 -7.70
N PRO A 280 -8.65 -2.09 -6.53
CA PRO A 280 -9.68 -1.05 -6.50
C PRO A 280 -9.19 0.29 -7.05
N LEU A 281 -7.88 0.54 -6.98
CA LEU A 281 -7.28 1.81 -7.41
C LEU A 281 -7.09 1.91 -8.94
N LEU A 282 -7.08 0.77 -9.64
CA LEU A 282 -7.03 0.75 -11.11
C LEU A 282 -8.41 0.80 -11.77
N LEU A 283 -9.50 0.79 -10.98
CA LEU A 283 -10.85 0.88 -11.53
C LEU A 283 -11.09 2.20 -12.25
N GLU A 284 -11.68 2.13 -13.43
CA GLU A 284 -12.29 3.27 -14.11
C GLU A 284 -13.67 3.50 -13.51
N LEU A 285 -13.91 4.69 -12.97
CA LEU A 285 -15.11 5.04 -12.21
C LEU A 285 -15.80 6.26 -12.82
N ASN A 286 -17.13 6.26 -12.78
CA ASN A 286 -17.97 7.36 -13.23
C ASN A 286 -18.84 7.91 -12.07
N GLU A 287 -19.62 8.95 -12.32
CA GLU A 287 -20.43 9.64 -11.30
C GLU A 287 -21.50 8.77 -10.62
N ASN A 288 -21.82 7.60 -11.18
CA ASN A 288 -22.75 6.65 -10.60
C ASN A 288 -22.07 5.58 -9.74
N ASP A 289 -20.76 5.44 -9.84
CA ASP A 289 -19.99 4.50 -9.03
C ASP A 289 -19.82 5.00 -7.58
N PRO A 290 -19.58 4.13 -6.61
CA PRO A 290 -19.26 4.54 -5.24
C PRO A 290 -17.90 5.21 -5.16
N GLY A 291 -17.69 6.08 -4.17
CA GLY A 291 -16.34 6.49 -3.80
C GLY A 291 -15.55 5.31 -3.28
N ILE A 292 -14.27 5.21 -3.64
CA ILE A 292 -13.40 4.11 -3.22
C ILE A 292 -12.42 4.60 -2.16
N LEU A 293 -12.31 3.85 -1.07
CA LEU A 293 -11.28 3.97 -0.05
C LEU A 293 -10.49 2.65 0.01
N VAL A 294 -9.19 2.75 0.15
CA VAL A 294 -8.31 1.59 0.29
C VAL A 294 -7.38 1.82 1.46
N THR A 295 -7.32 0.87 2.39
CA THR A 295 -6.38 0.90 3.52
C THR A 295 -5.34 -0.22 3.37
N GLN A 296 -4.06 0.13 3.48
CA GLN A 296 -2.96 -0.80 3.27
C GLN A 296 -2.01 -0.81 4.47
N SER A 297 -1.61 -2.00 4.92
CA SER A 297 -0.46 -2.17 5.83
C SER A 297 0.82 -2.31 5.00
N VAL A 298 1.54 -1.22 4.82
CA VAL A 298 2.78 -1.23 4.04
C VAL A 298 3.82 -2.16 4.67
N HIS A 299 3.81 -2.28 5.99
CA HIS A 299 4.71 -3.15 6.74
C HIS A 299 4.48 -4.67 6.57
N LYS A 300 3.37 -5.10 5.95
CA LYS A 300 3.08 -6.55 5.80
C LYS A 300 3.68 -7.13 4.52
N GLN A 301 3.29 -6.58 3.38
CA GLN A 301 3.65 -7.12 2.06
C GLN A 301 4.44 -6.15 1.19
N GLN A 302 4.63 -4.91 1.64
CA GLN A 302 5.41 -3.90 0.96
C GLN A 302 6.64 -3.51 1.80
N ALA A 303 7.43 -2.52 1.34
CA ALA A 303 8.65 -2.09 2.02
C ALA A 303 8.37 -1.03 3.09
N GLY A 304 8.09 -1.46 4.32
CA GLY A 304 7.85 -0.53 5.43
C GLY A 304 8.15 -1.14 6.80
N PHE A 305 8.54 -0.31 7.76
CA PHE A 305 8.65 -0.71 9.16
C PHE A 305 7.27 -1.02 9.75
N SER A 306 7.21 -1.84 10.80
CA SER A 306 5.98 -2.08 11.57
C SER A 306 5.26 -0.76 11.88
N GLN A 307 3.93 -0.77 11.87
CA GLN A 307 3.04 0.37 12.02
C GLN A 307 2.88 1.27 10.77
N THR A 308 3.70 1.15 9.74
CA THR A 308 3.49 1.91 8.50
C THR A 308 2.23 1.44 7.78
N SER A 309 1.37 2.39 7.49
CA SER A 309 0.09 2.19 6.81
C SER A 309 -0.25 3.39 5.96
N GLN A 310 -1.17 3.20 5.01
CA GLN A 310 -1.65 4.30 4.17
C GLN A 310 -3.13 4.14 3.83
N ILE A 311 -3.79 5.27 3.60
CA ILE A 311 -5.17 5.34 3.13
C ILE A 311 -5.15 6.01 1.77
N HIS A 312 -5.69 5.33 0.78
CA HIS A 312 -5.92 5.89 -0.56
C HIS A 312 -7.39 6.23 -0.73
N LYS A 313 -7.65 7.40 -1.27
CA LYS A 313 -8.98 7.92 -1.55
C LYS A 313 -9.08 8.12 -3.07
N LYS A 314 -10.09 7.51 -3.70
CA LYS A 314 -10.40 7.62 -5.13
C LYS A 314 -11.89 7.93 -5.28
N ASP A 315 -12.23 9.20 -5.28
CA ASP A 315 -13.62 9.67 -5.26
C ASP A 315 -13.83 11.01 -5.99
N LYS A 316 -12.88 11.41 -6.81
CA LYS A 316 -12.98 12.64 -7.62
C LYS A 316 -14.20 12.62 -8.54
N HIS A 317 -14.60 11.43 -9.02
CA HIS A 317 -15.75 11.23 -9.90
C HIS A 317 -17.10 11.56 -9.26
N ILE A 318 -17.18 11.58 -7.92
CA ILE A 318 -18.38 11.97 -7.16
C ILE A 318 -18.26 13.34 -6.49
N LYS A 319 -17.18 14.09 -6.80
CA LYS A 319 -16.99 15.42 -6.22
C LYS A 319 -18.15 16.37 -6.60
N GLY A 320 -18.70 17.04 -5.60
CA GLY A 320 -19.87 17.91 -5.75
C GLY A 320 -21.21 17.23 -5.49
N GLN A 321 -21.25 15.92 -5.30
CA GLN A 321 -22.45 15.21 -4.85
C GLN A 321 -22.56 15.24 -3.32
N ASP A 322 -23.78 15.16 -2.78
CA ASP A 322 -24.04 15.21 -1.32
C ASP A 322 -23.34 14.07 -0.56
N ARG A 323 -23.13 12.93 -1.23
CA ARG A 323 -22.42 11.79 -0.66
C ARG A 323 -20.90 11.98 -0.56
N TYR A 324 -20.32 12.99 -1.23
CA TYR A 324 -18.88 13.22 -1.24
C TYR A 324 -18.32 13.64 0.12
N VAL A 325 -17.30 12.93 0.59
CA VAL A 325 -16.55 13.24 1.81
C VAL A 325 -15.39 14.14 1.48
N ASN A 326 -15.46 15.42 1.81
CA ASN A 326 -14.42 16.38 1.53
C ASN A 326 -13.17 16.20 2.40
N HIS A 327 -12.08 16.86 2.00
CA HIS A 327 -10.81 16.75 2.71
C HIS A 327 -10.89 17.21 4.17
N LYS A 328 -11.60 18.29 4.47
CA LYS A 328 -11.71 18.83 5.84
C LYS A 328 -12.32 17.80 6.79
N ARG A 329 -13.42 17.14 6.39
CA ARG A 329 -14.06 16.08 7.18
C ARG A 329 -13.12 14.88 7.33
N PHE A 330 -12.43 14.48 6.25
CA PHE A 330 -11.50 13.36 6.27
C PHE A 330 -10.30 13.64 7.19
N ASN A 331 -9.71 14.84 7.09
CA ASN A 331 -8.59 15.23 7.93
C ASN A 331 -8.96 15.37 9.41
N ASN A 332 -10.18 15.82 9.73
CA ASN A 332 -10.67 15.82 11.11
C ASN A 332 -10.70 14.39 11.69
N ALA A 333 -11.16 13.41 10.93
CA ALA A 333 -11.10 12.01 11.34
C ALA A 333 -9.65 11.50 11.47
N PHE A 334 -8.76 11.91 10.57
CA PHE A 334 -7.33 11.60 10.66
C PHE A 334 -6.73 12.14 11.97
N MET A 335 -6.99 13.39 12.30
CA MET A 335 -6.51 14.06 13.51
C MET A 335 -6.98 13.38 14.82
N LEU A 336 -8.19 12.78 14.83
CA LEU A 336 -8.67 12.01 15.97
C LEU A 336 -7.83 10.78 16.31
N HIS A 337 -7.13 10.24 15.33
CA HIS A 337 -6.38 8.98 15.44
C HIS A 337 -4.87 9.14 15.26
N ALA A 338 -4.39 10.33 14.92
CA ALA A 338 -2.98 10.63 14.75
C ALA A 338 -2.34 11.07 16.06
N SER A 339 -1.07 10.67 16.28
CA SER A 339 -0.24 11.28 17.32
C SER A 339 0.22 12.67 16.89
N THR A 340 0.30 13.60 17.83
CA THR A 340 0.94 14.90 17.63
C THR A 340 2.48 14.81 17.57
N SER A 341 3.03 13.63 17.88
CA SER A 341 4.47 13.34 17.84
C SER A 341 4.74 12.14 16.91
N PRO A 342 4.60 12.31 15.60
CA PRO A 342 4.81 11.23 14.64
C PRO A 342 6.29 10.85 14.58
N PHE A 343 6.59 9.56 14.49
CA PHE A 343 7.95 9.07 14.32
C PHE A 343 8.37 9.18 12.84
N TYR A 344 9.19 10.14 12.51
CA TYR A 344 9.59 10.50 11.15
C TYR A 344 10.21 9.36 10.32
N PRO A 345 11.03 8.45 10.90
CA PRO A 345 11.51 7.28 10.14
C PRO A 345 10.41 6.40 9.56
N LEU A 346 9.24 6.30 10.21
CA LEU A 346 8.11 5.57 9.64
C LEU A 346 7.50 6.31 8.45
N PHE A 347 7.42 7.62 8.52
CA PHE A 347 6.93 8.43 7.40
C PHE A 347 7.88 8.33 6.20
N ALA A 348 9.19 8.41 6.43
CA ALA A 348 10.21 8.22 5.41
C ALA A 348 10.13 6.84 4.76
N ALA A 349 9.87 5.78 5.55
CA ALA A 349 9.69 4.43 5.00
C ALA A 349 8.50 4.32 4.04
N LEU A 350 7.39 5.03 4.32
CA LEU A 350 6.23 5.10 3.42
C LEU A 350 6.55 5.82 2.10
N ASP A 351 7.32 6.89 2.19
CA ASP A 351 7.78 7.66 1.03
C ASP A 351 8.72 6.84 0.13
N VAL A 352 9.71 6.17 0.75
CA VAL A 352 10.63 5.25 0.05
C VAL A 352 9.87 4.07 -0.57
N ASN A 353 8.88 3.51 0.14
CA ASN A 353 8.01 2.48 -0.43
C ASN A 353 7.32 2.96 -1.71
N ALA A 354 6.71 4.14 -1.69
CA ALA A 354 6.08 4.71 -2.88
C ALA A 354 7.08 4.85 -4.04
N LYS A 355 8.32 5.26 -3.76
CA LYS A 355 9.40 5.35 -4.76
C LYS A 355 9.77 4.00 -5.37
N ILE A 356 9.89 2.96 -4.54
CA ILE A 356 10.16 1.59 -5.01
C ILE A 356 9.01 1.13 -5.91
N GLN A 357 7.77 1.24 -5.46
CA GLN A 357 6.59 0.77 -6.18
C GLN A 357 6.37 1.51 -7.51
N GLY A 358 6.66 2.81 -7.56
CA GLY A 358 6.55 3.62 -8.78
C GLY A 358 7.63 3.34 -9.83
N SER A 359 8.66 2.57 -9.50
CA SER A 359 9.79 2.29 -10.38
C SER A 359 9.57 1.04 -11.25
N GLU A 360 10.23 0.99 -12.41
CA GLU A 360 10.28 -0.23 -13.24
C GLU A 360 10.97 -1.38 -12.51
N ALA A 361 12.01 -1.07 -11.73
CA ALA A 361 12.71 -2.04 -10.91
C ALA A 361 11.77 -2.67 -9.85
N GLY A 362 10.92 -1.88 -9.22
CA GLY A 362 9.90 -2.38 -8.28
C GLY A 362 8.93 -3.36 -8.94
N ARG A 363 8.46 -3.05 -10.15
CA ARG A 363 7.60 -3.97 -10.93
C ARG A 363 8.29 -5.28 -11.27
N ARG A 364 9.57 -5.23 -11.65
CA ARG A 364 10.37 -6.44 -11.89
C ARG A 364 10.54 -7.28 -10.63
N LEU A 365 10.77 -6.65 -9.48
CA LEU A 365 10.85 -7.36 -8.19
C LEU A 365 9.55 -8.11 -7.87
N TRP A 366 8.39 -7.51 -8.13
CA TRP A 366 7.10 -8.21 -7.95
C TRP A 366 6.94 -9.39 -8.90
N HIS A 367 7.29 -9.23 -10.18
CA HIS A 367 7.23 -10.32 -11.15
C HIS A 367 8.12 -11.50 -10.73
N GLU A 368 9.35 -11.25 -10.33
CA GLU A 368 10.26 -12.29 -9.84
C GLU A 368 9.75 -12.93 -8.54
N CYS A 369 9.18 -12.16 -7.63
CA CYS A 369 8.57 -12.67 -6.40
C CYS A 369 7.42 -13.65 -6.71
N VAL A 370 6.55 -13.32 -7.67
CA VAL A 370 5.47 -14.21 -8.13
C VAL A 370 6.04 -15.53 -8.67
N LYS A 371 7.07 -15.46 -9.53
CA LYS A 371 7.71 -16.65 -10.09
C LYS A 371 8.33 -17.53 -9.02
N VAL A 372 9.07 -16.96 -8.08
CA VAL A 372 9.65 -17.69 -6.95
C VAL A 372 8.55 -18.37 -6.10
N GLY A 373 7.44 -17.67 -5.87
CA GLY A 373 6.28 -18.23 -5.15
C GLY A 373 5.63 -19.41 -5.90
N ILE A 374 5.57 -19.36 -7.22
CA ILE A 374 5.07 -20.45 -8.07
C ILE A 374 6.02 -21.64 -8.03
N GLU A 375 7.32 -21.43 -8.21
CA GLU A 375 8.33 -22.48 -8.14
C GLU A 375 8.36 -23.16 -6.77
N ALA A 376 8.24 -22.41 -5.68
CA ALA A 376 8.14 -22.97 -4.34
C ALA A 376 6.92 -23.89 -4.19
N ARG A 377 5.75 -23.49 -4.74
CA ARG A 377 4.54 -24.34 -4.75
C ARG A 377 4.75 -25.62 -5.57
N LYS A 378 5.39 -25.53 -6.74
CA LYS A 378 5.74 -26.71 -7.57
C LYS A 378 6.66 -27.66 -6.83
N LEU A 379 7.69 -27.16 -6.15
CA LEU A 379 8.60 -27.99 -5.35
C LEU A 379 7.83 -28.70 -4.22
N VAL A 380 6.94 -28.01 -3.51
CA VAL A 380 6.10 -28.64 -2.47
C VAL A 380 5.21 -29.71 -3.07
N LEU A 381 4.53 -29.44 -4.18
CA LEU A 381 3.65 -30.42 -4.85
C LEU A 381 4.39 -31.66 -5.34
N ASN A 382 5.64 -31.54 -5.76
CA ASN A 382 6.44 -32.63 -6.31
C ASN A 382 7.18 -33.45 -5.23
N HIS A 383 7.52 -32.84 -4.07
CA HIS A 383 8.45 -33.44 -3.11
C HIS A 383 7.89 -33.57 -1.68
N CYS A 384 6.74 -32.92 -1.34
CA CYS A 384 6.17 -33.00 -0.02
C CYS A 384 4.88 -33.84 0.01
N GLU A 385 4.82 -34.81 0.92
CA GLU A 385 3.63 -35.64 1.11
C GLU A 385 2.68 -35.05 2.17
N LEU A 386 3.21 -34.37 3.19
CA LEU A 386 2.47 -33.88 4.35
C LEU A 386 1.89 -32.48 4.18
N ILE A 387 2.47 -31.67 3.30
CA ILE A 387 2.07 -30.27 3.07
C ILE A 387 1.73 -30.10 1.62
N ARG A 388 0.61 -29.42 1.35
CA ARG A 388 0.20 -29.05 -0.01
C ARG A 388 -0.27 -27.60 -0.06
N PRO A 389 0.12 -26.82 -1.10
CA PRO A 389 -0.47 -25.52 -1.35
C PRO A 389 -1.98 -25.66 -1.59
N PHE A 390 -2.77 -24.75 -1.05
CA PHE A 390 -4.21 -24.72 -1.32
C PHE A 390 -4.49 -23.93 -2.62
N ILE A 391 -4.37 -24.62 -3.74
CA ILE A 391 -4.59 -24.14 -5.11
C ILE A 391 -5.35 -25.20 -5.91
N PRO A 392 -5.92 -24.88 -7.09
CA PRO A 392 -6.51 -25.89 -7.96
C PRO A 392 -5.49 -26.99 -8.31
N THR A 393 -5.90 -28.25 -8.21
CA THR A 393 -5.00 -29.39 -8.51
C THR A 393 -4.75 -29.56 -9.99
N THR A 394 -5.76 -29.24 -10.81
CA THR A 394 -5.73 -29.35 -12.27
C THR A 394 -6.39 -28.13 -12.91
N ILE A 395 -5.85 -27.69 -14.03
CA ILE A 395 -6.41 -26.67 -14.89
C ILE A 395 -6.55 -27.27 -16.29
N LYS A 396 -7.76 -27.25 -16.87
CA LYS A 396 -8.04 -27.82 -18.22
C LYS A 396 -7.49 -29.25 -18.40
N GLY A 397 -7.59 -30.08 -17.34
CA GLY A 397 -7.18 -31.50 -17.37
C GLY A 397 -5.67 -31.77 -17.19
N LYS A 398 -4.83 -30.74 -17.09
CA LYS A 398 -3.40 -30.86 -16.81
C LYS A 398 -3.12 -30.47 -15.34
N LYS A 399 -2.18 -31.15 -14.68
CA LYS A 399 -1.80 -30.81 -13.29
C LYS A 399 -1.24 -29.40 -13.22
N TRP A 400 -1.56 -28.67 -12.16
CA TRP A 400 -1.14 -27.27 -11.97
C TRP A 400 0.37 -27.10 -12.05
N GLN A 401 1.14 -27.97 -11.39
CA GLN A 401 2.61 -27.92 -11.38
C GLN A 401 3.29 -28.25 -12.71
N ASP A 402 2.57 -28.85 -13.65
CA ASP A 402 3.13 -29.23 -14.97
C ASP A 402 3.09 -28.06 -15.99
N TYR A 403 2.43 -26.97 -15.65
CA TYR A 403 2.42 -25.75 -16.47
C TYR A 403 3.71 -24.99 -16.36
N ASP A 404 4.05 -24.22 -17.41
CA ASP A 404 5.19 -23.30 -17.37
C ASP A 404 4.98 -22.22 -16.29
N THR A 405 6.07 -21.79 -15.63
CA THR A 405 6.01 -20.81 -14.55
C THR A 405 5.55 -19.46 -15.04
N GLU A 406 6.00 -19.04 -16.22
CA GLU A 406 5.59 -17.76 -16.80
C GLU A 406 4.11 -17.77 -17.22
N GLU A 407 3.62 -18.92 -17.71
CA GLU A 407 2.19 -19.08 -18.03
C GLU A 407 1.32 -18.91 -16.78
N ILE A 408 1.72 -19.51 -15.65
CA ILE A 408 1.04 -19.33 -14.37
C ILE A 408 1.15 -17.89 -13.86
N ALA A 409 2.34 -17.29 -13.96
CA ALA A 409 2.64 -15.94 -13.44
C ALA A 409 1.91 -14.81 -14.19
N THR A 410 1.36 -15.10 -15.35
CA THR A 410 0.65 -14.13 -16.20
C THR A 410 -0.87 -14.33 -16.22
N ASN A 411 -1.40 -15.37 -15.56
CA ASN A 411 -2.80 -15.72 -15.64
C ASN A 411 -3.40 -16.08 -14.28
N LEU A 412 -4.22 -15.21 -13.73
CA LEU A 412 -4.84 -15.36 -12.41
C LEU A 412 -5.84 -16.54 -12.32
N GLU A 413 -6.37 -17.05 -13.46
CA GLU A 413 -7.27 -18.22 -13.51
C GLU A 413 -6.62 -19.50 -12.95
N PHE A 414 -5.30 -19.57 -12.89
CA PHE A 414 -4.59 -20.67 -12.22
C PHE A 414 -4.84 -20.71 -10.71
N PHE A 415 -5.39 -19.67 -10.14
CA PHE A 415 -5.65 -19.52 -8.70
C PHE A 415 -7.14 -19.50 -8.36
N LYS A 416 -8.01 -19.83 -9.32
CA LYS A 416 -9.47 -19.82 -9.19
C LYS A 416 -10.00 -21.25 -9.08
N PHE A 417 -10.83 -21.53 -8.09
CA PHE A 417 -11.39 -22.86 -7.86
C PHE A 417 -12.66 -23.10 -8.69
N HIS A 418 -13.51 -22.08 -8.82
CA HIS A 418 -14.75 -22.18 -9.57
C HIS A 418 -14.91 -20.98 -10.52
N PRO A 419 -15.42 -21.18 -11.76
CA PRO A 419 -15.57 -20.09 -12.74
C PRO A 419 -16.40 -18.90 -12.27
N THR A 420 -17.36 -19.12 -11.36
CA THR A 420 -18.25 -18.08 -10.82
C THR A 420 -17.70 -17.38 -9.58
N ASP A 421 -16.55 -17.81 -9.05
CA ASP A 421 -15.95 -17.14 -7.90
C ASP A 421 -15.58 -15.70 -8.22
N THR A 422 -15.89 -14.78 -7.30
CA THR A 422 -15.47 -13.37 -7.35
C THR A 422 -14.10 -13.14 -6.70
N TRP A 423 -13.41 -14.21 -6.37
CA TRP A 423 -12.15 -14.24 -5.64
C TRP A 423 -11.21 -15.34 -6.16
N HIS A 424 -9.95 -15.21 -5.81
CA HIS A 424 -8.86 -16.12 -6.16
C HIS A 424 -8.11 -16.53 -4.90
N LYS A 425 -7.39 -17.63 -4.94
CA LYS A 425 -6.53 -18.11 -3.86
C LYS A 425 -5.06 -17.96 -4.29
N PHE A 426 -4.54 -16.77 -4.18
CA PHE A 426 -3.20 -16.40 -4.66
C PHE A 426 -2.07 -16.66 -3.64
#